data_395fbb96fa70e9bc8c8b1410751ea927
#
_entry.id   395fbb96fa70e9bc8c8b1410751ea927
#
_cell.length_a   1.000
_cell.length_b   1.000
_cell.length_c   1.000
_cell.angle_alpha   90.00
_cell.angle_beta   90.00
_cell.angle_gamma   90.00
#
_symmetry.space_group_name_H-M   'P 1'
#
loop_
_entity.id
_entity.type
_entity.pdbx_description
1 polymer ?
#
loop_
_entity_poly.entity_id
_entity_poly.type
_entity_poly.pdbx_seq_one_letter_code
_entity_poly.pdbx_strand_id
1 'polypeptide(L)'
;MLNEFIIELEKKELSLWRQGKTITLSLIKEEFKSNTDASFLGFARKEIMSSQLKDSTKRNHLTTISLLQSFKPTIEFEDLTYNFVTDFEKFLYESGYQTNTVAKHMKHLKSFVNAAINKGYIDPNNYAFRRYKIKMKEGKHVFLLPEEMKRLEEVSLTRKK
;
A
#
# COMPACT_ATOMS: atom_id res chain seq x y z
N MET A 1 11.13 6.10 -20.56
CA MET A 1 11.48 6.06 -19.11
C MET A 1 12.78 6.79 -18.79
N LEU A 2 13.98 6.34 -19.23
CA LEU A 2 15.23 7.03 -18.89
C LEU A 2 15.32 8.44 -19.49
N ASN A 3 14.91 8.60 -20.75
CA ASN A 3 14.90 9.89 -21.46
C ASN A 3 13.89 10.88 -20.87
N GLU A 4 12.73 10.45 -20.44
CA GLU A 4 11.73 11.30 -19.78
C GLU A 4 12.24 11.81 -18.43
N PHE A 5 12.92 10.96 -17.68
CA PHE A 5 13.55 11.32 -16.41
C PHE A 5 14.68 12.37 -16.61
N ILE A 6 15.49 12.25 -17.66
CA ILE A 6 16.54 13.21 -17.99
C ILE A 6 15.92 14.56 -18.36
N ILE A 7 14.86 14.57 -19.19
CA ILE A 7 14.16 15.79 -19.61
C ILE A 7 13.52 16.50 -18.40
N GLU A 8 12.98 15.76 -17.44
CA GLU A 8 12.39 16.32 -16.23
C GLU A 8 13.45 16.90 -15.29
N LEU A 9 14.62 16.26 -15.19
CA LEU A 9 15.79 16.81 -14.49
C LEU A 9 16.28 18.13 -15.14
N GLU A 10 16.43 18.17 -16.44
CA GLU A 10 16.88 19.36 -17.18
C GLU A 10 15.91 20.54 -17.04
N LYS A 11 14.60 20.29 -17.09
CA LYS A 11 13.57 21.31 -16.87
C LYS A 11 13.64 21.89 -15.45
N LYS A 12 13.87 21.06 -14.46
CA LYS A 12 14.03 21.48 -13.07
C LYS A 12 15.32 22.25 -12.85
N GLU A 13 16.41 21.78 -13.43
CA GLU A 13 17.68 22.47 -13.39
C GLU A 13 17.55 23.91 -13.93
N LEU A 14 16.91 24.08 -15.07
CA LEU A 14 16.63 25.39 -15.67
C LEU A 14 15.73 26.26 -14.77
N SER A 15 14.76 25.69 -14.07
CA SER A 15 13.88 26.44 -13.17
C SER A 15 14.61 26.96 -11.93
N LEU A 16 15.50 26.16 -11.35
CA LEU A 16 16.32 26.53 -10.20
C LEU A 16 17.36 27.59 -10.56
N TRP A 17 17.96 27.45 -11.76
CA TRP A 17 18.91 28.44 -12.28
C TRP A 17 18.24 29.81 -12.50
N ARG A 18 17.00 29.84 -13.02
CA ARG A 18 16.21 31.07 -13.16
C ARG A 18 15.87 31.72 -11.82
N GLN A 19 15.82 30.97 -10.73
CA GLN A 19 15.60 31.46 -9.38
C GLN A 19 16.89 31.89 -8.68
N GLY A 20 18.05 31.84 -9.35
CA GLY A 20 19.35 32.19 -8.79
C GLY A 20 19.87 31.26 -7.69
N LYS A 21 19.31 30.04 -7.61
CA LYS A 21 19.74 29.04 -6.63
C LYS A 21 20.86 28.18 -7.20
N THR A 22 21.93 28.03 -6.45
CA THR A 22 23.04 27.12 -6.81
C THR A 22 22.53 25.67 -6.69
N ILE A 23 22.64 24.93 -7.78
CA ILE A 23 22.20 23.53 -7.85
C ILE A 23 23.21 22.70 -7.07
N THR A 24 22.78 22.19 -5.91
CA THR A 24 23.54 21.22 -5.14
C THR A 24 22.81 19.88 -5.15
N LEU A 25 23.58 18.78 -5.06
CA LEU A 25 23.02 17.40 -4.96
C LEU A 25 22.04 17.26 -3.79
N SER A 26 22.21 18.05 -2.73
CA SER A 26 21.30 18.11 -1.59
C SER A 26 19.94 18.73 -1.96
N LEU A 27 19.92 19.82 -2.71
CA LEU A 27 18.69 20.47 -3.20
C LEU A 27 17.90 19.56 -4.16
N ILE A 28 18.58 18.88 -5.05
CA ILE A 28 17.97 17.88 -5.93
C ILE A 28 17.37 16.74 -5.10
N LYS A 29 18.12 16.21 -4.13
CA LYS A 29 17.64 15.16 -3.23
C LYS A 29 16.46 15.60 -2.36
N GLU A 30 16.43 16.83 -1.87
CA GLU A 30 15.31 17.38 -1.09
C GLU A 30 14.05 17.57 -1.95
N GLU A 31 14.18 18.04 -3.19
CA GLU A 31 13.05 18.17 -4.10
C GLU A 31 12.50 16.81 -4.56
N PHE A 32 13.38 15.83 -4.82
CA PHE A 32 12.93 14.45 -5.07
C PHE A 32 12.30 13.82 -3.83
N LYS A 33 12.79 14.13 -2.64
CA LYS A 33 12.20 13.69 -1.37
C LYS A 33 10.85 14.36 -1.12
N SER A 34 10.69 15.64 -1.43
CA SER A 34 9.40 16.35 -1.34
C SER A 34 8.37 15.81 -2.33
N ASN A 35 8.77 15.44 -3.55
CA ASN A 35 7.88 14.81 -4.52
C ASN A 35 7.45 13.39 -4.11
N THR A 36 8.35 12.61 -3.49
CA THR A 36 7.98 11.28 -2.93
C THR A 36 7.06 11.42 -1.71
N ASP A 37 7.21 12.48 -0.90
CA ASP A 37 6.32 12.76 0.22
C ASP A 37 4.95 13.33 -0.23
N ALA A 38 4.88 13.98 -1.41
CA ALA A 38 3.65 14.46 -2.03
C ALA A 38 2.86 13.35 -2.74
N SER A 39 3.50 12.21 -3.07
CA SER A 39 2.82 11.07 -3.70
C SER A 39 1.92 10.34 -2.70
N PHE A 40 0.88 9.66 -3.23
CA PHE A 40 0.00 8.82 -2.40
C PHE A 40 0.77 7.74 -1.61
N LEU A 41 1.82 7.15 -2.19
CA LEU A 41 2.65 6.16 -1.50
C LEU A 41 3.41 6.77 -0.32
N GLY A 42 3.98 7.96 -0.49
CA GLY A 42 4.64 8.71 0.58
C GLY A 42 3.67 9.07 1.70
N PHE A 43 2.49 9.59 1.33
CA PHE A 43 1.41 9.87 2.26
C PHE A 43 1.00 8.62 3.06
N ALA A 44 0.70 7.49 2.39
CA ALA A 44 0.27 6.25 3.04
C ALA A 44 1.35 5.72 4.00
N ARG A 45 2.63 5.79 3.61
CA ARG A 45 3.76 5.40 4.47
C ARG A 45 3.85 6.27 5.72
N LYS A 46 3.76 7.59 5.57
CA LYS A 46 3.79 8.54 6.68
C LYS A 46 2.63 8.32 7.64
N GLU A 47 1.41 8.07 7.10
CA GLU A 47 0.22 7.80 7.88
C GLU A 47 0.38 6.57 8.78
N ILE A 48 0.91 5.47 8.24
CA ILE A 48 1.14 4.24 9.00
C ILE A 48 2.25 4.41 10.04
N MET A 49 3.34 5.08 9.70
CA MET A 49 4.46 5.27 10.63
C MET A 49 4.07 6.15 11.82
N SER A 50 3.24 7.17 11.60
CA SER A 50 2.73 8.05 12.67
C SER A 50 1.57 7.45 13.48
N SER A 51 0.97 6.34 13.02
CA SER A 51 -0.15 5.69 13.72
C SER A 51 0.29 5.00 15.01
N GLN A 52 -0.64 4.82 15.96
CA GLN A 52 -0.42 4.07 17.19
C GLN A 52 -0.68 2.56 17.03
N LEU A 53 -0.63 2.05 15.78
CA LEU A 53 -0.82 0.63 15.51
C LEU A 53 0.38 -0.19 16.02
N LYS A 54 0.12 -1.47 16.39
CA LYS A 54 1.18 -2.43 16.74
C LYS A 54 2.14 -2.62 15.55
N ASP A 55 3.42 -2.86 15.83
CA ASP A 55 4.46 -3.01 14.79
C ASP A 55 4.15 -4.13 13.78
N SER A 56 3.54 -5.23 14.24
CA SER A 56 3.09 -6.31 13.35
C SER A 56 2.03 -5.83 12.36
N THR A 57 1.11 -4.97 12.80
CA THR A 57 0.08 -4.36 11.95
C THR A 57 0.71 -3.35 10.99
N LYS A 58 1.62 -2.49 11.47
CA LYS A 58 2.37 -1.56 10.59
C LYS A 58 3.11 -2.31 9.49
N ARG A 59 3.81 -3.41 9.81
CA ARG A 59 4.48 -4.26 8.82
C ARG A 59 3.54 -4.79 7.75
N ASN A 60 2.35 -5.25 8.14
CA ASN A 60 1.32 -5.72 7.20
C ASN A 60 0.85 -4.60 6.24
N HIS A 61 0.67 -3.38 6.74
CA HIS A 61 0.32 -2.22 5.92
C HIS A 61 1.48 -1.82 4.98
N LEU A 62 2.72 -1.82 5.47
CA LEU A 62 3.91 -1.54 4.65
C LEU A 62 4.09 -2.56 3.51
N THR A 63 3.77 -3.84 3.74
CA THR A 63 3.74 -4.85 2.67
C THR A 63 2.75 -4.46 1.57
N THR A 64 1.58 -3.93 1.92
CA THR A 64 0.60 -3.44 0.93
C THR A 64 1.15 -2.25 0.14
N ILE A 65 1.84 -1.32 0.80
CA ILE A 65 2.48 -0.17 0.14
C ILE A 65 3.58 -0.65 -0.84
N SER A 66 4.37 -1.66 -0.47
CA SER A 66 5.37 -2.25 -1.37
C SER A 66 4.73 -2.91 -2.60
N LEU A 67 3.58 -3.59 -2.43
CA LEU A 67 2.82 -4.16 -3.54
C LEU A 67 2.24 -3.09 -4.46
N LEU A 68 1.71 -1.99 -3.90
CA LEU A 68 1.25 -0.84 -4.68
C LEU A 68 2.40 -0.21 -5.48
N GLN A 69 3.57 -0.07 -4.87
CA GLN A 69 4.77 0.44 -5.54
C GLN A 69 5.25 -0.48 -6.66
N SER A 70 5.15 -1.81 -6.50
CA SER A 70 5.45 -2.79 -7.56
C SER A 70 4.43 -2.75 -8.69
N PHE A 71 3.16 -2.48 -8.39
CA PHE A 71 2.10 -2.33 -9.39
C PHE A 71 2.26 -1.04 -10.20
N LYS A 72 2.46 0.09 -9.51
CA LYS A 72 2.71 1.40 -10.13
C LYS A 72 3.73 2.17 -9.29
N PRO A 73 4.95 2.42 -9.80
CA PRO A 73 6.04 3.04 -9.03
C PRO A 73 5.71 4.42 -8.45
N THR A 74 4.95 5.22 -9.19
CA THR A 74 4.46 6.52 -8.75
C THR A 74 2.93 6.53 -8.83
N ILE A 75 2.27 6.81 -7.71
CA ILE A 75 0.82 6.90 -7.60
C ILE A 75 0.49 8.28 -7.06
N GLU A 76 -0.22 9.07 -7.87
CA GLU A 76 -0.77 10.36 -7.47
C GLU A 76 -2.19 10.17 -6.91
N PHE A 77 -2.72 11.20 -6.20
CA PHE A 77 -4.06 11.09 -5.61
C PHE A 77 -5.16 10.99 -6.67
N GLU A 78 -4.95 11.61 -7.84
CA GLU A 78 -5.84 11.60 -8.99
C GLU A 78 -5.90 10.22 -9.67
N ASP A 79 -4.86 9.42 -9.54
CA ASP A 79 -4.82 8.05 -10.08
C ASP A 79 -5.81 7.11 -9.40
N LEU A 80 -6.23 7.42 -8.15
CA LEU A 80 -7.03 6.54 -7.30
C LEU A 80 -8.49 6.47 -7.73
N THR A 81 -8.70 5.98 -8.93
CA THR A 81 -10.00 5.78 -9.56
C THR A 81 -10.55 4.37 -9.29
N TYR A 82 -11.82 4.13 -9.67
CA TYR A 82 -12.40 2.79 -9.66
C TYR A 82 -11.59 1.79 -10.49
N ASN A 83 -11.10 2.22 -11.69
CA ASN A 83 -10.29 1.38 -12.56
C ASN A 83 -8.97 1.00 -11.88
N PHE A 84 -8.29 1.96 -11.25
CA PHE A 84 -7.08 1.69 -10.49
C PHE A 84 -7.29 0.60 -9.42
N VAL A 85 -8.40 0.67 -8.69
CA VAL A 85 -8.73 -0.30 -7.62
C VAL A 85 -8.96 -1.70 -8.21
N THR A 86 -9.67 -1.79 -9.34
CA THR A 86 -9.93 -3.08 -10.03
C THR A 86 -8.67 -3.66 -10.67
N ASP A 87 -7.82 -2.83 -11.25
CA ASP A 87 -6.56 -3.26 -11.87
C ASP A 87 -5.55 -3.74 -10.81
N PHE A 88 -5.50 -3.07 -9.66
CA PHE A 88 -4.69 -3.53 -8.53
C PHE A 88 -5.20 -4.87 -7.96
N GLU A 89 -6.53 -5.06 -7.84
CA GLU A 89 -7.10 -6.37 -7.47
C GLU A 89 -6.66 -7.46 -8.44
N LYS A 90 -6.76 -7.19 -9.75
CA LYS A 90 -6.33 -8.12 -10.82
C LYS A 90 -4.84 -8.45 -10.71
N PHE A 91 -3.99 -7.44 -10.56
CA PHE A 91 -2.55 -7.61 -10.34
C PHE A 91 -2.24 -8.54 -9.17
N LEU A 92 -2.96 -8.40 -8.04
CA LEU A 92 -2.77 -9.28 -6.88
C LEU A 92 -3.14 -10.73 -7.19
N TYR A 93 -4.23 -10.98 -7.93
CA TYR A 93 -4.60 -12.34 -8.36
C TYR A 93 -3.58 -12.93 -9.34
N GLU A 94 -3.10 -12.15 -10.30
CA GLU A 94 -2.06 -12.56 -11.26
C GLU A 94 -0.72 -12.84 -10.57
N SER A 95 -0.45 -12.17 -9.45
CA SER A 95 0.69 -12.44 -8.56
C SER A 95 0.51 -13.70 -7.68
N GLY A 96 -0.60 -14.45 -7.83
CA GLY A 96 -0.85 -15.71 -7.12
C GLY A 96 -1.48 -15.57 -5.73
N TYR A 97 -1.90 -14.37 -5.31
CA TYR A 97 -2.51 -14.19 -3.99
C TYR A 97 -3.91 -14.79 -3.90
N GLN A 98 -4.19 -15.47 -2.80
CA GLN A 98 -5.50 -16.04 -2.50
C GLN A 98 -6.52 -14.95 -2.14
N THR A 99 -7.82 -15.23 -2.38
CA THR A 99 -8.93 -14.27 -2.21
C THR A 99 -8.90 -13.51 -0.88
N ASN A 100 -8.67 -14.20 0.25
CA ASN A 100 -8.65 -13.52 1.55
C ASN A 100 -7.40 -12.65 1.75
N THR A 101 -6.28 -13.02 1.12
CA THR A 101 -5.07 -12.18 1.11
C THR A 101 -5.27 -10.94 0.23
N VAL A 102 -5.88 -11.10 -0.95
CA VAL A 102 -6.28 -9.97 -1.80
C VAL A 102 -7.22 -9.05 -1.02
N ALA A 103 -8.25 -9.60 -0.37
CA ALA A 103 -9.19 -8.83 0.44
C ALA A 103 -8.48 -8.03 1.55
N LYS A 104 -7.45 -8.60 2.20
CA LYS A 104 -6.64 -7.90 3.19
C LYS A 104 -5.95 -6.68 2.58
N HIS A 105 -5.27 -6.84 1.45
CA HIS A 105 -4.57 -5.73 0.80
C HIS A 105 -5.55 -4.66 0.28
N MET A 106 -6.71 -5.06 -0.24
CA MET A 106 -7.77 -4.14 -0.66
C MET A 106 -8.37 -3.35 0.52
N LYS A 107 -8.51 -3.97 1.70
CA LYS A 107 -8.92 -3.28 2.93
C LYS A 107 -7.88 -2.24 3.37
N HIS A 108 -6.59 -2.55 3.26
CA HIS A 108 -5.52 -1.61 3.56
C HIS A 108 -5.55 -0.42 2.58
N LEU A 109 -5.65 -0.67 1.26
CA LEU A 109 -5.78 0.40 0.27
C LEU A 109 -6.99 1.29 0.55
N LYS A 110 -8.16 0.67 0.86
CA LYS A 110 -9.37 1.42 1.25
C LYS A 110 -9.13 2.31 2.46
N SER A 111 -8.39 1.82 3.46
CA SER A 111 -8.04 2.61 4.65
C SER A 111 -7.17 3.82 4.29
N PHE A 112 -6.19 3.66 3.40
CA PHE A 112 -5.34 4.76 2.95
C PHE A 112 -6.12 5.81 2.15
N VAL A 113 -7.01 5.37 1.25
CA VAL A 113 -7.89 6.27 0.48
C VAL A 113 -8.83 7.05 1.41
N ASN A 114 -9.41 6.39 2.41
CA ASN A 114 -10.25 7.06 3.41
C ASN A 114 -9.46 8.10 4.22
N ALA A 115 -8.23 7.78 4.61
CA ALA A 115 -7.35 8.74 5.30
C ALA A 115 -7.03 9.95 4.41
N ALA A 116 -6.80 9.74 3.11
CA ALA A 116 -6.55 10.81 2.15
C ALA A 116 -7.78 11.71 1.95
N ILE A 117 -8.99 11.14 1.91
CA ILE A 117 -10.25 11.90 1.86
C ILE A 117 -10.41 12.74 3.14
N ASN A 118 -10.24 12.13 4.30
CA ASN A 118 -10.39 12.81 5.59
C ASN A 118 -9.41 13.99 5.77
N LYS A 119 -8.25 13.91 5.12
CA LYS A 119 -7.23 14.98 5.12
C LYS A 119 -7.34 15.96 3.94
N GLY A 120 -8.36 15.80 3.09
CA GLY A 120 -8.65 16.72 1.98
C GLY A 120 -7.75 16.54 0.75
N TYR A 121 -6.98 15.46 0.63
CA TYR A 121 -6.18 15.16 -0.56
C TYR A 121 -7.03 14.61 -1.72
N ILE A 122 -8.17 14.02 -1.43
CA ILE A 122 -9.11 13.44 -2.41
C ILE A 122 -10.51 13.99 -2.12
N ASP A 123 -11.22 14.45 -3.16
CA ASP A 123 -12.62 14.84 -3.05
C ASP A 123 -13.48 13.59 -2.73
N PRO A 124 -14.37 13.63 -1.71
CA PRO A 124 -15.31 12.55 -1.40
C PRO A 124 -16.16 12.09 -2.59
N ASN A 125 -16.43 13.00 -3.57
CA ASN A 125 -17.15 12.67 -4.78
C ASN A 125 -16.37 11.69 -5.69
N ASN A 126 -15.05 11.70 -5.62
CA ASN A 126 -14.13 10.85 -6.40
C ASN A 126 -13.75 9.56 -5.67
N TYR A 127 -14.54 9.15 -4.67
CA TYR A 127 -14.25 7.97 -3.87
C TYR A 127 -14.23 6.68 -4.69
N ALA A 128 -13.06 6.12 -4.93
CA ALA A 128 -12.82 4.95 -5.77
C ALA A 128 -13.56 3.68 -5.28
N PHE A 129 -13.77 3.53 -3.97
CA PHE A 129 -14.46 2.39 -3.38
C PHE A 129 -15.99 2.52 -3.30
N ARG A 130 -16.60 3.59 -3.83
CA ARG A 130 -18.07 3.80 -3.75
C ARG A 130 -18.85 2.61 -4.32
N ARG A 131 -18.43 2.06 -5.45
CA ARG A 131 -19.06 0.92 -6.15
C ARG A 131 -18.28 -0.37 -6.03
N TYR A 132 -17.10 -0.36 -5.41
CA TYR A 132 -16.24 -1.53 -5.29
C TYR A 132 -16.56 -2.30 -4.01
N LYS A 133 -16.83 -3.63 -4.15
CA LYS A 133 -17.08 -4.54 -3.04
C LYS A 133 -15.90 -5.51 -2.89
N ILE A 134 -15.28 -5.51 -1.72
CA ILE A 134 -14.18 -6.44 -1.41
C ILE A 134 -14.77 -7.85 -1.28
N LYS A 135 -14.29 -8.77 -2.12
CA LYS A 135 -14.71 -10.18 -2.09
C LYS A 135 -13.93 -10.92 -1.01
N MET A 136 -14.62 -11.72 -0.22
CA MET A 136 -14.02 -12.59 0.79
C MET A 136 -14.62 -14.00 0.67
N LYS A 137 -13.79 -15.02 0.95
CA LYS A 137 -14.26 -16.38 1.14
C LYS A 137 -14.42 -16.64 2.63
N GLU A 138 -15.55 -17.19 3.02
CA GLU A 138 -15.72 -17.69 4.39
C GLU A 138 -14.74 -18.83 4.64
N GLY A 139 -13.99 -18.73 5.74
CA GLY A 139 -13.13 -19.82 6.20
C GLY A 139 -13.99 -20.91 6.81
N LYS A 140 -13.81 -22.15 6.37
CA LYS A 140 -14.33 -23.28 7.13
C LYS A 140 -13.51 -23.39 8.41
N HIS A 141 -14.07 -22.99 9.53
CA HIS A 141 -13.47 -23.23 10.84
C HIS A 141 -13.73 -24.68 11.22
N VAL A 142 -12.69 -25.49 11.22
CA VAL A 142 -12.72 -26.83 11.78
C VAL A 142 -12.32 -26.68 13.23
N PHE A 143 -13.25 -26.92 14.11
CA PHE A 143 -12.99 -26.96 15.56
C PHE A 143 -12.78 -28.41 15.98
N LEU A 144 -11.85 -28.65 16.87
CA LEU A 144 -11.70 -29.96 17.52
C LEU A 144 -12.90 -30.20 18.43
N LEU A 145 -13.53 -31.35 18.28
CA LEU A 145 -14.57 -31.79 19.19
C LEU A 145 -13.95 -32.09 20.56
N PRO A 146 -14.71 -32.00 21.66
CA PRO A 146 -14.21 -32.33 23.02
C PRO A 146 -13.54 -33.71 23.11
N GLU A 147 -14.05 -34.68 22.35
CA GLU A 147 -13.48 -36.03 22.26
C GLU A 147 -12.13 -36.06 21.52
N GLU A 148 -11.98 -35.25 20.50
CA GLU A 148 -10.71 -35.11 19.77
C GLU A 148 -9.66 -34.39 20.62
N MET A 149 -10.06 -33.41 21.44
CA MET A 149 -9.21 -32.76 22.42
C MET A 149 -8.69 -33.76 23.47
N LYS A 150 -9.56 -34.62 24.03
CA LYS A 150 -9.13 -35.67 24.95
C LYS A 150 -8.12 -36.63 24.32
N ARG A 151 -8.36 -37.06 23.07
CA ARG A 151 -7.40 -37.92 22.35
C ARG A 151 -6.05 -37.24 22.16
N LEU A 152 -6.02 -35.93 21.93
CA LEU A 152 -4.78 -35.16 21.83
C LEU A 152 -4.05 -35.06 23.17
N GLU A 153 -4.76 -34.93 24.28
CA GLU A 153 -4.19 -34.92 25.63
C GLU A 153 -3.60 -36.28 26.04
N GLU A 154 -4.18 -37.38 25.55
CA GLU A 154 -3.73 -38.74 25.79
C GLU A 154 -2.51 -39.15 24.91
N VAL A 155 -2.21 -38.39 23.83
CA VAL A 155 -1.06 -38.66 23.00
C VAL A 155 0.23 -38.22 23.69
N SER A 156 0.98 -39.19 24.22
CA SER A 156 2.32 -38.94 24.73
C SER A 156 3.25 -38.58 23.57
N LEU A 157 3.64 -37.31 23.48
CA LEU A 157 4.63 -36.84 22.51
C LEU A 157 6.01 -37.38 22.84
N THR A 158 6.36 -38.57 22.35
CA THR A 158 7.75 -39.05 22.33
C THR A 158 8.57 -38.18 21.40
N ARG A 159 9.31 -37.24 21.98
CA ARG A 159 10.27 -36.41 21.26
C ARG A 159 11.38 -37.35 20.77
N LYS A 160 11.41 -37.67 19.49
CA LYS A 160 12.62 -38.24 18.85
C LYS A 160 13.73 -37.21 18.95
N LYS A 161 14.79 -37.56 19.71
CA LYS A 161 16.06 -36.81 19.73
C LYS A 161 16.75 -36.91 18.39
#